data_f4a15d47b255211b857174c8a7270d5c
#
_entry.id   f4a15d47b255211b857174c8a7270d5c
#
_cell.length_a   1.000
_cell.length_b   1.000
_cell.length_c   1.000
_cell.angle_alpha   90.00
_cell.angle_beta   90.00
_cell.angle_gamma   90.00
#
_symmetry.space_group_name_H-M   'P 1'
#
loop_
_entity.id
_entity.type
_entity.pdbx_description
1 polymer ?
#
loop_
_entity_poly.entity_id
_entity_poly.type
_entity_poly.pdbx_seq_one_letter_code
_entity_poly.pdbx_strand_id
1 'polypeptide(L)'
;MFKYKKLSIFFVGLLVVIFISIYTLLNRRTLPIITPRDVNPELVDSLVQHIGYKHKIAPFAFTNQNGKKITNKDYYGKIYVADFFFTTCQTICPKMTDNMVWLQDKIKNNPKVKLLSHSVFPDEDTVEVLKKYAKEKGVIDEKWNLVTGNQKEIYKIARQSYLVVKTGKPEEMYDMVHTENFVLVDQKGRIRGFYNGLNIDKTVKGEKNLTQLVEDIEFLSEKD
;
A
#
# COMPACT_ATOMS: atom_id res chain seq x y z
N MET A 1 48.14 36.25 -20.87
CA MET A 1 46.70 36.52 -20.79
C MET A 1 45.84 35.31 -21.22
N PHE A 2 46.17 34.58 -22.24
CA PHE A 2 45.40 33.42 -22.76
C PHE A 2 45.37 32.18 -21.79
N LYS A 3 46.38 31.95 -21.00
CA LYS A 3 46.47 30.78 -20.10
C LYS A 3 45.47 30.82 -18.94
N TYR A 4 45.22 32.00 -18.39
CA TYR A 4 44.24 32.19 -17.30
C TYR A 4 42.77 32.11 -17.77
N LYS A 5 42.48 32.55 -19.03
CA LYS A 5 41.14 32.36 -19.59
C LYS A 5 40.73 30.92 -19.75
N LYS A 6 41.67 30.04 -20.20
CA LYS A 6 41.39 28.60 -20.33
C LYS A 6 41.17 27.94 -18.95
N LEU A 7 41.97 28.34 -17.95
CA LEU A 7 41.85 27.84 -16.58
C LEU A 7 40.51 28.28 -15.93
N SER A 8 40.10 29.56 -16.17
CA SER A 8 38.82 30.08 -15.67
C SER A 8 37.64 29.35 -16.30
N ILE A 9 37.66 29.06 -17.62
CA ILE A 9 36.61 28.28 -18.29
C ILE A 9 36.50 26.86 -17.70
N PHE A 10 37.66 26.22 -17.43
CA PHE A 10 37.68 24.88 -16.80
C PHE A 10 37.03 24.90 -15.41
N PHE A 11 37.34 25.88 -14.56
CA PHE A 11 36.73 25.97 -13.23
C PHE A 11 35.23 26.26 -13.28
N VAL A 12 34.78 27.11 -14.19
CA VAL A 12 33.35 27.39 -14.41
C VAL A 12 32.62 26.11 -14.85
N GLY A 13 33.20 25.36 -15.81
CA GLY A 13 32.65 24.09 -16.25
C GLY A 13 32.55 23.08 -15.11
N LEU A 14 33.58 22.97 -14.29
CA LEU A 14 33.60 22.09 -13.11
C LEU A 14 32.50 22.47 -12.10
N LEU A 15 32.34 23.76 -11.81
CA LEU A 15 31.28 24.26 -10.91
C LEU A 15 29.88 23.93 -11.45
N VAL A 16 29.66 24.09 -12.75
CA VAL A 16 28.37 23.73 -13.38
C VAL A 16 28.08 22.23 -13.24
N VAL A 17 29.07 21.38 -13.48
CA VAL A 17 28.92 19.91 -13.31
C VAL A 17 28.63 19.56 -11.84
N ILE A 18 29.34 20.16 -10.90
CA ILE A 18 29.09 19.97 -9.45
C ILE A 18 27.68 20.43 -9.09
N PHE A 19 27.26 21.62 -9.56
CA PHE A 19 25.93 22.14 -9.30
C PHE A 19 24.83 21.24 -9.86
N ILE A 20 24.96 20.76 -11.11
CA ILE A 20 24.01 19.82 -11.72
C ILE A 20 23.98 18.50 -10.92
N SER A 21 25.14 18.00 -10.51
CA SER A 21 25.23 16.77 -9.72
C SER A 21 24.56 16.92 -8.34
N ILE A 22 24.79 18.03 -7.66
CA ILE A 22 24.14 18.35 -6.39
C ILE A 22 22.62 18.51 -6.59
N TYR A 23 22.21 19.25 -7.62
CA TYR A 23 20.81 19.47 -7.94
C TYR A 23 20.07 18.14 -8.22
N THR A 24 20.67 17.24 -9.01
CA THR A 24 20.10 15.91 -9.30
C THR A 24 20.06 15.01 -8.08
N LEU A 25 21.04 15.12 -7.18
CA LEU A 25 21.06 14.36 -5.92
C LEU A 25 19.99 14.87 -4.93
N LEU A 26 19.84 16.17 -4.79
CA LEU A 26 18.87 16.79 -3.87
C LEU A 26 17.41 16.60 -4.35
N ASN A 27 17.19 16.58 -5.67
CA ASN A 27 15.84 16.42 -6.24
C ASN A 27 15.44 14.96 -6.51
N ARG A 28 16.19 13.97 -6.00
CA ARG A 28 15.78 12.57 -6.11
C ARG A 28 14.48 12.35 -5.35
N ARG A 29 13.41 12.03 -6.08
CA ARG A 29 12.14 11.58 -5.49
C ARG A 29 12.43 10.41 -4.55
N THR A 30 11.93 10.48 -3.33
CA THR A 30 11.96 9.37 -2.37
C THR A 30 10.57 9.18 -1.80
N LEU A 31 10.16 7.93 -1.63
CA LEU A 31 8.95 7.63 -0.87
C LEU A 31 9.34 7.35 0.58
N PRO A 32 8.58 7.87 1.55
CA PRO A 32 8.82 7.60 2.96
C PRO A 32 8.67 6.11 3.26
N ILE A 33 9.32 5.65 4.33
CA ILE A 33 8.99 4.39 4.99
C ILE A 33 8.15 4.79 6.19
N ILE A 34 6.89 4.33 6.20
CA ILE A 34 5.95 4.69 7.26
C ILE A 34 6.03 3.66 8.37
N THR A 35 6.13 4.16 9.60
CA THR A 35 6.17 3.37 10.82
C THR A 35 5.03 3.80 11.76
N PRO A 36 4.73 3.04 12.82
CA PRO A 36 3.71 3.44 13.78
C PRO A 36 3.88 4.85 14.37
N ARG A 37 5.12 5.35 14.47
CA ARG A 37 5.39 6.73 14.94
C ARG A 37 5.00 7.82 13.96
N ASP A 38 4.86 7.49 12.69
CA ASP A 38 4.54 8.44 11.62
C ASP A 38 3.02 8.58 11.42
N VAL A 39 2.23 7.75 12.10
CA VAL A 39 0.77 7.73 12.04
C VAL A 39 0.23 8.40 13.31
N ASN A 40 -0.95 9.05 13.20
CA ASN A 40 -1.61 9.64 14.37
C ASN A 40 -1.74 8.59 15.49
N PRO A 41 -1.20 8.83 16.70
CA PRO A 41 -1.21 7.87 17.81
C PRO A 41 -2.61 7.36 18.17
N GLU A 42 -3.65 8.17 17.93
CA GLU A 42 -5.05 7.77 18.17
C GLU A 42 -5.54 6.68 17.20
N LEU A 43 -4.86 6.50 16.06
CA LEU A 43 -5.19 5.52 15.03
C LEU A 43 -4.32 4.26 15.10
N VAL A 44 -3.33 4.23 15.99
CA VAL A 44 -2.36 3.14 16.10
C VAL A 44 -2.57 2.37 17.40
N ASP A 45 -2.53 1.05 17.33
CA ASP A 45 -2.57 0.18 18.52
C ASP A 45 -1.42 0.55 19.48
N SER A 46 -1.75 0.74 20.77
CA SER A 46 -0.80 1.13 21.81
C SER A 46 0.40 0.18 21.93
N LEU A 47 0.21 -1.09 21.59
CA LEU A 47 1.27 -2.10 21.62
C LEU A 47 2.39 -1.84 20.61
N VAL A 48 2.11 -1.11 19.53
CA VAL A 48 3.08 -0.86 18.45
C VAL A 48 3.47 0.60 18.29
N GLN A 49 2.80 1.55 18.96
CA GLN A 49 3.08 3.00 18.87
C GLN A 49 4.55 3.37 19.09
N HIS A 50 5.27 2.60 19.91
CA HIS A 50 6.68 2.86 20.20
C HIS A 50 7.64 2.47 19.07
N ILE A 51 7.17 1.74 18.04
CA ILE A 51 8.00 1.26 16.93
C ILE A 51 8.25 2.40 15.94
N GLY A 52 9.46 2.93 15.92
CA GLY A 52 9.87 4.03 15.05
C GLY A 52 10.81 3.64 13.91
N TYR A 53 11.17 2.36 13.79
CA TYR A 53 12.05 1.86 12.72
C TYR A 53 11.87 0.36 12.52
N LYS A 54 12.29 -0.14 11.35
CA LYS A 54 12.22 -1.57 10.98
C LYS A 54 10.80 -2.16 10.99
N HIS A 55 9.75 -1.32 11.01
CA HIS A 55 8.38 -1.80 10.88
C HIS A 55 8.18 -2.48 9.53
N LYS A 56 7.55 -3.66 9.55
CA LYS A 56 7.18 -4.44 8.37
C LYS A 56 5.87 -5.14 8.62
N ILE A 57 5.18 -5.48 7.53
CA ILE A 57 4.01 -6.33 7.63
C ILE A 57 4.40 -7.68 8.25
N ALA A 58 3.69 -8.03 9.33
CA ALA A 58 3.92 -9.28 10.06
C ALA A 58 3.61 -10.50 9.18
N PRO A 59 4.19 -11.67 9.47
CA PRO A 59 3.80 -12.92 8.81
C PRO A 59 2.32 -13.19 8.97
N PHE A 60 1.68 -13.62 7.88
CA PHE A 60 0.26 -14.00 7.84
C PHE A 60 0.05 -15.26 7.02
N ALA A 61 -1.11 -15.89 7.23
CA ALA A 61 -1.56 -17.03 6.45
C ALA A 61 -3.08 -17.04 6.38
N PHE A 62 -3.63 -16.75 5.21
CA PHE A 62 -5.06 -16.67 4.94
C PHE A 62 -5.43 -17.53 3.73
N THR A 63 -6.71 -17.75 3.50
CA THR A 63 -7.21 -18.53 2.35
C THR A 63 -7.79 -17.58 1.31
N ASN A 64 -7.41 -17.73 0.03
CA ASN A 64 -7.94 -16.87 -1.01
C ASN A 64 -9.25 -17.40 -1.63
N GLN A 65 -9.82 -16.63 -2.56
CA GLN A 65 -11.05 -16.95 -3.31
C GLN A 65 -11.00 -18.29 -4.06
N ASN A 66 -9.85 -18.89 -4.24
CA ASN A 66 -9.67 -20.19 -4.89
C ASN A 66 -9.35 -21.32 -3.91
N GLY A 67 -9.52 -21.08 -2.58
CA GLY A 67 -9.21 -22.05 -1.52
C GLY A 67 -7.71 -22.27 -1.30
N LYS A 68 -6.84 -21.45 -1.93
CA LYS A 68 -5.39 -21.56 -1.80
C LYS A 68 -4.93 -20.78 -0.57
N LYS A 69 -4.03 -21.39 0.21
CA LYS A 69 -3.34 -20.70 1.31
C LYS A 69 -2.37 -19.66 0.76
N ILE A 70 -2.56 -18.41 1.16
CA ILE A 70 -1.75 -17.24 0.81
C ILE A 70 -1.02 -16.76 2.05
N THR A 71 0.27 -16.49 1.90
CA THR A 71 1.15 -16.04 2.97
C THR A 71 1.93 -14.80 2.57
N ASN A 72 2.61 -14.16 3.50
CA ASN A 72 3.55 -13.08 3.19
C ASN A 72 4.67 -13.50 2.22
N LYS A 73 4.99 -14.81 2.11
CA LYS A 73 5.99 -15.32 1.16
C LYS A 73 5.54 -15.16 -0.30
N ASP A 74 4.23 -15.19 -0.57
CA ASP A 74 3.66 -14.99 -1.92
C ASP A 74 3.81 -13.53 -2.39
N TYR A 75 4.09 -12.61 -1.46
CA TYR A 75 4.30 -11.19 -1.68
C TYR A 75 5.76 -10.74 -1.46
N TYR A 76 6.63 -11.64 -1.02
CA TYR A 76 8.04 -11.30 -0.84
C TYR A 76 8.71 -10.95 -2.17
N GLY A 77 9.43 -9.84 -2.22
CA GLY A 77 10.03 -9.33 -3.46
C GLY A 77 9.02 -8.71 -4.44
N LYS A 78 7.75 -8.55 -4.03
CA LYS A 78 6.72 -7.85 -4.80
C LYS A 78 6.32 -6.54 -4.12
N ILE A 79 5.98 -5.55 -4.92
CA ILE A 79 5.20 -4.41 -4.48
C ILE A 79 3.75 -4.88 -4.41
N TYR A 80 3.02 -4.48 -3.40
CA TYR A 80 1.59 -4.77 -3.39
C TYR A 80 0.77 -3.66 -2.73
N VAL A 81 -0.50 -3.61 -3.13
CA VAL A 81 -1.49 -2.73 -2.50
C VAL A 81 -2.46 -3.60 -1.73
N ALA A 82 -2.66 -3.26 -0.46
CA ALA A 82 -3.59 -3.95 0.42
C ALA A 82 -4.77 -3.05 0.80
N ASP A 83 -5.94 -3.66 0.95
CA ASP A 83 -7.14 -3.05 1.53
C ASP A 83 -7.91 -4.02 2.41
N PHE A 84 -8.95 -3.49 3.08
CA PHE A 84 -9.84 -4.23 3.96
C PHE A 84 -11.28 -3.98 3.54
N PHE A 85 -12.05 -5.04 3.28
CA PHE A 85 -13.38 -4.97 2.73
C PHE A 85 -14.28 -6.09 3.27
N PHE A 86 -15.54 -6.09 2.90
CA PHE A 86 -16.46 -7.23 3.02
C PHE A 86 -17.52 -7.17 1.91
N THR A 87 -17.98 -8.35 1.46
CA THR A 87 -18.79 -8.46 0.25
C THR A 87 -20.20 -7.89 0.40
N THR A 88 -20.75 -7.91 1.61
CA THR A 88 -22.11 -7.44 1.93
C THR A 88 -22.20 -5.95 2.26
N CYS A 89 -21.08 -5.22 2.23
CA CYS A 89 -21.05 -3.76 2.44
C CYS A 89 -21.84 -3.03 1.34
N GLN A 90 -22.75 -2.15 1.76
CA GLN A 90 -23.59 -1.38 0.84
C GLN A 90 -23.17 0.10 0.71
N THR A 91 -22.09 0.51 1.39
CA THR A 91 -21.66 1.90 1.45
C THR A 91 -20.40 2.15 0.64
N ILE A 92 -19.22 2.05 1.24
CA ILE A 92 -17.96 2.42 0.60
C ILE A 92 -17.28 1.27 -0.17
N CYS A 93 -17.42 0.01 0.28
CA CYS A 93 -16.71 -1.11 -0.32
C CYS A 93 -17.01 -1.34 -1.81
N PRO A 94 -18.24 -1.18 -2.33
CA PRO A 94 -18.50 -1.30 -3.76
C PRO A 94 -17.64 -0.35 -4.58
N LYS A 95 -17.54 0.92 -4.14
CA LYS A 95 -16.72 1.94 -4.81
C LYS A 95 -15.23 1.66 -4.67
N MET A 96 -14.78 1.23 -3.49
CA MET A 96 -13.39 0.82 -3.29
C MET A 96 -13.01 -0.36 -4.17
N THR A 97 -13.87 -1.38 -4.25
CA THR A 97 -13.63 -2.54 -5.12
C THR A 97 -13.56 -2.15 -6.59
N ASP A 98 -14.47 -1.29 -7.06
CA ASP A 98 -14.44 -0.79 -8.45
C ASP A 98 -13.16 0.01 -8.72
N ASN A 99 -12.69 0.79 -7.74
CA ASN A 99 -11.42 1.50 -7.83
C ASN A 99 -10.20 0.54 -7.75
N MET A 100 -10.30 -0.58 -7.02
CA MET A 100 -9.26 -1.62 -7.02
C MET A 100 -9.22 -2.36 -8.38
N VAL A 101 -10.37 -2.57 -9.04
CA VAL A 101 -10.44 -3.07 -10.43
C VAL A 101 -9.77 -2.09 -11.39
N TRP A 102 -10.04 -0.79 -11.24
CA TRP A 102 -9.35 0.25 -12.01
C TRP A 102 -7.83 0.19 -11.80
N LEU A 103 -7.38 0.06 -10.55
CA LEU A 103 -5.96 -0.10 -10.24
C LEU A 103 -5.37 -1.38 -10.84
N GLN A 104 -6.09 -2.50 -10.73
CA GLN A 104 -5.71 -3.77 -11.36
C GLN A 104 -5.42 -3.59 -12.86
N ASP A 105 -6.28 -2.86 -13.57
CA ASP A 105 -6.10 -2.60 -15.00
C ASP A 105 -4.83 -1.80 -15.29
N LYS A 106 -4.49 -0.81 -14.46
CA LYS A 106 -3.25 -0.02 -14.57
C LYS A 106 -1.99 -0.87 -14.39
N ILE A 107 -2.03 -1.86 -13.48
CA ILE A 107 -0.85 -2.65 -13.11
C ILE A 107 -0.81 -4.05 -13.72
N LYS A 108 -1.82 -4.48 -14.50
CA LYS A 108 -1.95 -5.86 -15.00
C LYS A 108 -0.70 -6.38 -15.72
N ASN A 109 -0.01 -5.52 -16.44
CA ASN A 109 1.20 -5.86 -17.19
C ASN A 109 2.50 -5.77 -16.38
N ASN A 110 2.45 -5.31 -15.13
CA ASN A 110 3.63 -5.22 -14.27
C ASN A 110 3.75 -6.48 -13.40
N PRO A 111 4.72 -7.40 -13.68
CA PRO A 111 4.84 -8.65 -12.92
C PRO A 111 5.36 -8.46 -11.49
N LYS A 112 5.89 -7.27 -11.17
CA LYS A 112 6.40 -6.94 -9.84
C LYS A 112 5.29 -6.54 -8.87
N VAL A 113 4.07 -6.26 -9.36
CA VAL A 113 2.98 -5.68 -8.55
C VAL A 113 1.81 -6.66 -8.38
N LYS A 114 1.27 -6.72 -7.18
CA LYS A 114 0.09 -7.53 -6.79
C LYS A 114 -0.89 -6.72 -5.97
N LEU A 115 -2.10 -7.26 -5.80
CA LEU A 115 -3.16 -6.74 -4.94
C LEU A 115 -3.55 -7.78 -3.88
N LEU A 116 -3.98 -7.30 -2.71
CA LEU A 116 -4.36 -8.15 -1.58
C LEU A 116 -5.49 -7.51 -0.79
N SER A 117 -6.70 -8.05 -0.89
CA SER A 117 -7.86 -7.58 -0.15
C SER A 117 -8.20 -8.56 0.97
N HIS A 118 -8.27 -8.05 2.20
CA HIS A 118 -8.59 -8.85 3.38
C HIS A 118 -10.08 -8.67 3.72
N SER A 119 -10.85 -9.76 3.74
CA SER A 119 -12.21 -9.68 4.27
C SER A 119 -12.18 -9.49 5.79
N VAL A 120 -12.90 -8.49 6.27
CA VAL A 120 -13.08 -8.24 7.71
C VAL A 120 -14.31 -8.95 8.29
N PHE A 121 -15.06 -9.65 7.45
CA PHE A 121 -16.26 -10.40 7.81
C PHE A 121 -16.16 -11.88 7.37
N PRO A 122 -15.12 -12.61 7.85
CA PRO A 122 -14.78 -13.95 7.33
C PRO A 122 -15.86 -15.00 7.55
N ASP A 123 -16.76 -14.82 8.51
CA ASP A 123 -17.87 -15.76 8.77
C ASP A 123 -18.90 -15.74 7.63
N GLU A 124 -19.09 -14.60 6.97
CA GLU A 124 -19.97 -14.45 5.80
C GLU A 124 -19.18 -14.59 4.49
N ASP A 125 -17.97 -14.04 4.45
CA ASP A 125 -17.11 -14.05 3.27
C ASP A 125 -16.33 -15.38 3.19
N THR A 126 -17.07 -16.48 2.97
CA THR A 126 -16.46 -17.79 2.74
C THR A 126 -15.69 -17.82 1.42
N VAL A 127 -14.91 -18.88 1.18
CA VAL A 127 -14.16 -19.06 -0.09
C VAL A 127 -15.12 -19.02 -1.29
N GLU A 128 -16.29 -19.64 -1.18
CA GLU A 128 -17.32 -19.68 -2.22
C GLU A 128 -17.89 -18.30 -2.52
N VAL A 129 -18.18 -17.51 -1.45
CA VAL A 129 -18.67 -16.14 -1.57
C VAL A 129 -17.61 -15.27 -2.22
N LEU A 130 -16.37 -15.32 -1.75
CA LEU A 130 -15.25 -14.58 -2.34
C LEU A 130 -15.00 -14.96 -3.80
N LYS A 131 -15.13 -16.25 -4.16
CA LYS A 131 -14.97 -16.72 -5.54
C LYS A 131 -16.04 -16.14 -6.47
N LYS A 132 -17.29 -16.13 -6.01
CA LYS A 132 -18.40 -15.52 -6.74
C LYS A 132 -18.16 -14.02 -6.91
N TYR A 133 -17.83 -13.32 -5.83
CA TYR A 133 -17.55 -11.89 -5.83
C TYR A 133 -16.38 -11.54 -6.76
N ALA A 134 -15.27 -12.29 -6.70
CA ALA A 134 -14.11 -12.11 -7.57
C ALA A 134 -14.49 -12.22 -9.05
N LYS A 135 -15.32 -13.21 -9.41
CA LYS A 135 -15.81 -13.38 -10.79
C LYS A 135 -16.69 -12.21 -11.23
N GLU A 136 -17.61 -11.76 -10.38
CA GLU A 136 -18.51 -10.64 -10.67
C GLU A 136 -17.75 -9.32 -10.85
N LYS A 137 -16.67 -9.11 -10.08
CA LYS A 137 -15.83 -7.91 -10.14
C LYS A 137 -14.70 -7.98 -11.19
N GLY A 138 -14.49 -9.11 -11.86
CA GLY A 138 -13.43 -9.26 -12.85
C GLY A 138 -12.03 -9.31 -12.27
N VAL A 139 -11.89 -9.95 -11.11
CA VAL A 139 -10.58 -10.15 -10.43
C VAL A 139 -9.70 -11.08 -11.29
N ILE A 140 -8.46 -10.69 -11.52
CA ILE A 140 -7.43 -11.49 -12.18
C ILE A 140 -6.64 -12.22 -11.10
N ASP A 141 -6.80 -13.53 -10.99
CA ASP A 141 -6.27 -14.38 -9.91
C ASP A 141 -4.73 -14.27 -9.74
N GLU A 142 -4.00 -14.10 -10.84
CA GLU A 142 -2.52 -13.93 -10.79
C GLU A 142 -2.10 -12.59 -10.21
N LYS A 143 -3.00 -11.61 -10.21
CA LYS A 143 -2.75 -10.25 -9.73
C LYS A 143 -3.33 -9.97 -8.37
N TRP A 144 -4.51 -10.49 -8.08
CA TRP A 144 -5.30 -10.05 -6.95
C TRP A 144 -5.86 -11.24 -6.16
N ASN A 145 -5.47 -11.32 -4.88
CA ASN A 145 -6.06 -12.26 -3.94
C ASN A 145 -7.06 -11.53 -3.03
N LEU A 146 -8.28 -12.04 -2.96
CA LEU A 146 -9.26 -11.74 -1.93
C LEU A 146 -9.13 -12.83 -0.86
N VAL A 147 -8.79 -12.46 0.37
CA VAL A 147 -8.49 -13.44 1.41
C VAL A 147 -9.45 -13.38 2.58
N THR A 148 -9.75 -14.56 3.13
CA THR A 148 -10.56 -14.78 4.32
C THR A 148 -9.78 -15.68 5.29
N GLY A 149 -10.22 -15.75 6.56
CA GLY A 149 -9.56 -16.57 7.56
C GLY A 149 -10.02 -16.26 8.98
N ASN A 150 -9.15 -16.44 9.95
CA ASN A 150 -9.47 -16.12 11.33
C ASN A 150 -9.63 -14.61 11.54
N GLN A 151 -10.80 -14.18 11.99
CA GLN A 151 -11.14 -12.75 12.15
C GLN A 151 -10.16 -12.03 13.08
N LYS A 152 -9.77 -12.64 14.20
CA LYS A 152 -8.84 -12.03 15.16
C LYS A 152 -7.46 -11.77 14.52
N GLU A 153 -6.99 -12.69 13.69
CA GLU A 153 -5.71 -12.54 12.99
C GLU A 153 -5.81 -11.45 11.90
N ILE A 154 -6.93 -11.37 11.19
CA ILE A 154 -7.19 -10.31 10.19
C ILE A 154 -7.21 -8.94 10.89
N TYR A 155 -7.92 -8.80 11.99
CA TYR A 155 -7.99 -7.55 12.76
C TYR A 155 -6.66 -7.17 13.38
N LYS A 156 -5.91 -8.15 13.88
CA LYS A 156 -4.57 -7.94 14.42
C LYS A 156 -3.62 -7.39 13.35
N ILE A 157 -3.60 -8.00 12.16
CA ILE A 157 -2.71 -7.53 11.09
C ILE A 157 -3.11 -6.14 10.57
N ALA A 158 -4.43 -5.85 10.49
CA ALA A 158 -4.94 -4.54 10.12
C ALA A 158 -4.46 -3.44 11.08
N ARG A 159 -4.55 -3.69 12.38
CA ARG A 159 -4.20 -2.74 13.44
C ARG A 159 -2.71 -2.59 13.65
N GLN A 160 -2.00 -3.71 13.78
CA GLN A 160 -0.62 -3.72 14.23
C GLN A 160 0.41 -3.72 13.10
N SER A 161 0.00 -4.16 11.90
CA SER A 161 0.92 -4.25 10.77
C SER A 161 0.61 -3.24 9.67
N TYR A 162 -0.64 -3.16 9.22
CA TYR A 162 -1.05 -2.21 8.17
C TYR A 162 -1.37 -0.82 8.71
N LEU A 163 -1.59 -0.65 10.00
CA LEU A 163 -1.84 0.63 10.68
C LEU A 163 -3.06 1.38 10.11
N VAL A 164 -4.10 0.66 9.73
CA VAL A 164 -5.26 1.24 9.01
C VAL A 164 -6.50 1.35 9.87
N VAL A 165 -6.43 0.97 11.15
CA VAL A 165 -7.60 0.89 12.01
C VAL A 165 -7.31 1.42 13.39
N LYS A 166 -8.24 2.26 13.89
CA LYS A 166 -8.29 2.69 15.28
C LYS A 166 -8.56 1.49 16.19
N THR A 167 -7.90 1.44 17.32
CA THR A 167 -8.23 0.50 18.39
C THR A 167 -9.58 0.93 18.98
N GLY A 168 -10.66 0.19 18.68
CA GLY A 168 -11.93 0.35 19.38
C GLY A 168 -11.81 -0.12 20.83
N LYS A 169 -12.75 0.27 21.67
CA LYS A 169 -12.84 -0.29 23.02
C LYS A 169 -13.16 -1.77 22.91
N PRO A 170 -12.57 -2.65 23.76
CA PRO A 170 -12.82 -4.11 23.73
C PRO A 170 -14.29 -4.49 23.85
N GLU A 171 -15.14 -3.57 24.30
CA GLU A 171 -16.58 -3.76 24.54
C GLU A 171 -17.44 -3.46 23.30
N GLU A 172 -16.88 -2.81 22.28
CA GLU A 172 -17.57 -2.57 21.00
C GLU A 172 -17.39 -3.79 20.11
N MET A 173 -18.30 -4.76 20.22
CA MET A 173 -18.34 -6.02 19.45
C MET A 173 -18.50 -5.79 17.93
N TYR A 174 -18.62 -4.53 17.49
CA TYR A 174 -18.78 -4.06 16.12
C TYR A 174 -17.74 -2.99 15.75
N ASP A 175 -16.55 -3.04 16.34
CA ASP A 175 -15.44 -2.19 15.88
C ASP A 175 -14.91 -2.73 14.54
N MET A 176 -15.83 -2.67 13.55
CA MET A 176 -15.50 -3.05 12.19
C MET A 176 -14.38 -2.17 11.70
N VAL A 177 -13.36 -2.83 11.17
CA VAL A 177 -12.26 -2.20 10.46
C VAL A 177 -12.80 -1.44 9.26
N HIS A 178 -13.30 -0.23 9.50
CA HIS A 178 -13.69 0.69 8.45
C HIS A 178 -12.52 1.58 8.09
N THR A 179 -11.92 1.29 6.97
CA THR A 179 -10.91 2.16 6.38
C THR A 179 -11.16 2.29 4.89
N GLU A 180 -11.10 3.53 4.41
CA GLU A 180 -11.12 3.82 2.97
C GLU A 180 -9.73 3.82 2.36
N ASN A 181 -8.69 3.44 3.13
CA ASN A 181 -7.31 3.53 2.69
C ASN A 181 -6.85 2.28 1.95
N PHE A 182 -6.19 2.50 0.82
CA PHE A 182 -5.30 1.54 0.19
C PHE A 182 -3.89 1.74 0.72
N VAL A 183 -3.23 0.65 1.09
CA VAL A 183 -1.89 0.64 1.68
C VAL A 183 -0.87 0.14 0.67
N LEU A 184 0.07 0.99 0.28
CA LEU A 184 1.19 0.60 -0.59
C LEU A 184 2.31 -0.02 0.24
N VAL A 185 2.70 -1.25 -0.11
CA VAL A 185 3.77 -2.00 0.54
C VAL A 185 4.86 -2.34 -0.47
N ASP A 186 6.12 -2.13 -0.09
CA ASP A 186 7.28 -2.42 -0.95
C ASP A 186 7.74 -3.89 -0.89
N GLN A 187 8.71 -4.25 -1.74
CA GLN A 187 9.30 -5.58 -1.86
C GLN A 187 9.89 -6.12 -0.56
N LYS A 188 10.18 -5.24 0.41
CA LYS A 188 10.74 -5.58 1.74
C LYS A 188 9.65 -5.67 2.81
N GLY A 189 8.36 -5.54 2.42
CA GLY A 189 7.21 -5.58 3.33
C GLY A 189 7.04 -4.31 4.17
N ARG A 190 7.53 -3.14 3.71
CA ARG A 190 7.44 -1.86 4.42
C ARG A 190 6.34 -0.99 3.83
N ILE A 191 5.59 -0.31 4.67
CA ILE A 191 4.56 0.64 4.23
C ILE A 191 5.22 1.86 3.60
N ARG A 192 4.73 2.27 2.43
CA ARG A 192 5.24 3.40 1.66
C ARG A 192 4.21 4.52 1.46
N GLY A 193 2.95 4.25 1.74
CA GLY A 193 1.88 5.25 1.65
C GLY A 193 0.52 4.70 2.00
N PHE A 194 -0.37 5.64 2.36
CA PHE A 194 -1.81 5.44 2.46
C PHE A 194 -2.48 6.31 1.41
N TYR A 195 -3.49 5.77 0.73
CA TYR A 195 -4.16 6.43 -0.39
C TYR A 195 -5.67 6.26 -0.22
N ASN A 196 -6.42 7.35 -0.41
CA ASN A 196 -7.87 7.30 -0.31
C ASN A 196 -8.43 6.43 -1.46
N GLY A 197 -8.95 5.24 -1.11
CA GLY A 197 -9.49 4.25 -2.05
C GLY A 197 -10.78 4.69 -2.75
N LEU A 198 -11.42 5.77 -2.30
CA LEU A 198 -12.61 6.36 -2.93
C LEU A 198 -12.26 7.44 -3.96
N ASN A 199 -11.00 7.88 -3.99
CA ASN A 199 -10.58 9.06 -4.74
C ASN A 199 -9.54 8.71 -5.81
N ILE A 200 -9.93 8.74 -7.08
CA ILE A 200 -9.02 8.42 -8.18
C ILE A 200 -8.05 9.58 -8.45
N ASP A 201 -8.54 10.81 -8.62
CA ASP A 201 -7.77 11.92 -9.19
C ASP A 201 -7.96 13.28 -8.49
N LYS A 202 -8.95 13.42 -7.60
CA LYS A 202 -9.22 14.71 -6.95
C LYS A 202 -8.10 15.05 -5.96
N THR A 203 -7.62 16.27 -6.03
CA THR A 203 -6.66 16.81 -5.07
C THR A 203 -7.40 17.26 -3.81
N VAL A 204 -7.18 16.52 -2.71
CA VAL A 204 -7.69 16.88 -1.38
C VAL A 204 -6.49 17.13 -0.47
N LYS A 205 -6.53 18.24 0.27
CA LYS A 205 -5.42 18.62 1.17
C LYS A 205 -5.20 17.55 2.24
N GLY A 206 -3.99 17.02 2.29
CA GLY A 206 -3.58 16.02 3.29
C GLY A 206 -3.89 14.57 2.90
N GLU A 207 -4.53 14.33 1.75
CA GLU A 207 -4.83 12.99 1.24
C GLU A 207 -4.05 12.71 -0.04
N LYS A 208 -3.67 11.44 -0.22
CA LYS A 208 -3.15 10.92 -1.49
C LYS A 208 -4.27 10.19 -2.22
N ASN A 209 -4.40 10.42 -3.51
CA ASN A 209 -5.37 9.76 -4.39
C ASN A 209 -4.76 8.55 -5.13
N LEU A 210 -5.58 7.84 -5.91
CA LEU A 210 -5.15 6.61 -6.59
C LEU A 210 -4.26 6.89 -7.82
N THR A 211 -4.35 8.05 -8.44
CA THR A 211 -3.39 8.44 -9.50
C THR A 211 -1.99 8.55 -8.92
N GLN A 212 -1.85 9.18 -7.74
CA GLN A 212 -0.57 9.24 -7.03
C GLN A 212 -0.10 7.84 -6.57
N LEU A 213 -1.03 6.93 -6.23
CA LEU A 213 -0.69 5.53 -5.93
C LEU A 213 -0.04 4.85 -7.14
N VAL A 214 -0.60 5.01 -8.35
CA VAL A 214 -0.03 4.45 -9.58
C VAL A 214 1.37 5.00 -9.82
N GLU A 215 1.56 6.31 -9.72
CA GLU A 215 2.87 6.96 -9.86
C GLU A 215 3.90 6.45 -8.82
N ASP A 216 3.46 6.22 -7.59
CA ASP A 216 4.32 5.71 -6.50
C ASP A 216 4.67 4.23 -6.71
N ILE A 217 3.76 3.43 -7.28
CA ILE A 217 4.00 2.04 -7.70
C ILE A 217 5.05 1.99 -8.82
N GLU A 218 4.90 2.81 -9.86
CA GLU A 218 5.85 2.90 -10.98
C GLU A 218 7.24 3.25 -10.46
N PHE A 219 7.32 4.30 -9.64
CA PHE A 219 8.57 4.72 -9.01
C PHE A 219 9.27 3.61 -8.21
N LEU A 220 8.52 2.80 -7.44
CA LEU A 220 9.08 1.67 -6.70
C LEU A 220 9.50 0.53 -7.63
N SER A 221 8.79 0.34 -8.74
CA SER A 221 9.08 -0.71 -9.73
C SER A 221 10.36 -0.47 -10.52
N GLU A 222 10.76 0.80 -10.68
CA GLU A 222 11.97 1.21 -11.42
C GLU A 222 13.24 1.13 -10.56
N LYS A 223 13.11 1.15 -9.23
CA LYS A 223 14.26 1.26 -8.30
C LYS A 223 14.97 -0.06 -7.99
N ASP A 224 14.42 -1.21 -8.42
CA ASP A 224 14.99 -2.54 -8.20
C ASP A 224 15.22 -3.24 -9.60
#